data_736e474636976995a523e3e3cd005221
#
_entry.id   736e474636976995a523e3e3cd005221
#
_cell.length_a   1.000
_cell.length_b   1.000
_cell.length_c   1.000
_cell.angle_alpha   90.00
_cell.angle_beta   90.00
_cell.angle_gamma   90.00
#
_symmetry.space_group_name_H-M   'P 1'
#
loop_
_entity.id
_entity.type
_entity.pdbx_description
1 polymer ?
#
loop_
_entity_poly.entity_id
_entity_poly.type
_entity_poly.pdbx_seq_one_letter_code
_entity_poly.pdbx_strand_id
1 'polypeptide(L)'
;HKKAVEAAKLLATETGTGWWVIKAQIHAGGRGKGGGVKLAKNLGEVESISKDIIGMMLKTPQTSAEGKKVNQVLIAEDVYYPGDTEPEEYYMSVLLNRGTGKNMIMYSTEGGMDIETVADETPHLIFTEEIDPGTGLLGFQARKIAFNLGLSGKAFKEMVRFVFALYKAYVESDASLFEINPVLKTSDDM
;
A
#
# COMPACT_ATOMS: atom_id res chain seq x y z
N HIS A 1 22.92 -0.38 7.18
CA HIS A 1 22.19 -0.60 8.42
C HIS A 1 22.25 0.61 9.36
N LYS A 2 23.41 1.29 9.57
CA LYS A 2 23.49 2.46 10.45
C LYS A 2 22.50 3.56 10.08
N LYS A 3 22.40 3.93 8.78
CA LYS A 3 21.39 4.90 8.29
C LYS A 3 19.95 4.43 8.53
N ALA A 4 19.70 3.12 8.58
CA ALA A 4 18.37 2.60 8.90
C ALA A 4 17.98 2.90 10.36
N VAL A 5 18.93 2.78 11.29
CA VAL A 5 18.73 3.15 12.71
C VAL A 5 18.51 4.65 12.86
N GLU A 6 19.25 5.48 12.11
CA GLU A 6 19.05 6.93 12.12
C GLU A 6 17.65 7.30 11.60
N ALA A 7 17.22 6.68 10.50
CA ALA A 7 15.86 6.86 9.97
C ALA A 7 14.77 6.42 10.96
N ALA A 8 14.97 5.28 11.65
CA ALA A 8 14.04 4.80 12.65
C ALA A 8 13.92 5.77 13.86
N LYS A 9 15.04 6.34 14.31
CA LYS A 9 15.03 7.35 15.37
C LYS A 9 14.32 8.64 14.96
N LEU A 10 14.55 9.09 13.73
CA LEU A 10 13.88 10.28 13.20
C LEU A 10 12.36 10.03 13.15
N LEU A 11 11.94 8.90 12.58
CA LEU A 11 10.54 8.52 12.50
C LEU A 11 9.89 8.43 13.89
N ALA A 12 10.57 7.83 14.87
CA ALA A 12 10.09 7.79 16.25
C ALA A 12 9.89 9.18 16.87
N THR A 13 10.76 10.14 16.52
CA THR A 13 10.63 11.52 16.99
C THR A 13 9.44 12.24 16.35
N GLU A 14 9.16 11.96 15.08
CA GLU A 14 8.09 12.60 14.31
C GLU A 14 6.71 12.01 14.61
N THR A 15 6.61 10.68 14.77
CA THR A 15 5.33 9.97 14.88
C THR A 15 5.05 9.37 16.25
N GLY A 16 6.08 9.28 17.12
CA GLY A 16 5.97 8.61 18.43
C GLY A 16 6.00 7.09 18.34
N THR A 17 6.23 6.50 17.14
CA THR A 17 6.26 5.04 16.99
C THR A 17 7.39 4.39 17.79
N GLY A 18 7.11 3.21 18.35
CA GLY A 18 8.11 2.34 18.98
C GLY A 18 8.40 1.08 18.17
N TRP A 19 7.69 0.88 17.06
CA TRP A 19 7.82 -0.29 16.20
C TRP A 19 7.96 0.14 14.74
N TRP A 20 8.78 -0.58 13.99
CA TRP A 20 9.10 -0.25 12.60
C TRP A 20 8.99 -1.47 11.70
N VAL A 21 8.59 -1.23 10.46
CA VAL A 21 8.62 -2.23 9.41
C VAL A 21 9.78 -1.93 8.47
N ILE A 22 10.69 -2.90 8.31
CA ILE A 22 11.82 -2.83 7.41
C ILE A 22 11.42 -3.48 6.09
N LYS A 23 11.40 -2.70 5.01
CA LYS A 23 10.90 -3.13 3.70
C LYS A 23 12.04 -3.10 2.66
N ALA A 24 12.43 -4.27 2.14
CA ALA A 24 13.39 -4.35 1.03
C ALA A 24 12.91 -3.51 -0.17
N GLN A 25 13.81 -2.79 -0.82
CA GLN A 25 13.51 -2.00 -2.01
C GLN A 25 14.11 -2.68 -3.24
N ILE A 26 13.26 -3.30 -4.05
CA ILE A 26 13.57 -3.89 -5.35
C ILE A 26 12.42 -3.57 -6.32
N HIS A 27 12.69 -3.62 -7.62
CA HIS A 27 11.67 -3.49 -8.66
C HIS A 27 10.94 -4.84 -8.83
N ALA A 28 10.15 -5.22 -7.84
CA ALA A 28 9.23 -6.36 -7.86
C ALA A 28 8.25 -6.28 -6.70
N GLY A 29 7.03 -6.76 -6.91
CA GLY A 29 6.03 -6.98 -5.88
C GLY A 29 6.28 -8.28 -5.09
N GLY A 30 5.38 -8.62 -4.14
CA GLY A 30 5.47 -9.87 -3.38
C GLY A 30 6.64 -9.92 -2.39
N ARG A 31 7.23 -8.79 -2.02
CA ARG A 31 8.44 -8.71 -1.16
C ARG A 31 8.23 -9.32 0.22
N GLY A 32 7.01 -9.22 0.77
CA GLY A 32 6.65 -9.83 2.06
C GLY A 32 6.73 -11.37 1.97
N LYS A 33 6.15 -11.96 0.94
CA LYS A 33 6.18 -13.41 0.69
C LYS A 33 7.63 -13.93 0.52
N GLY A 34 8.53 -13.11 -0.01
CA GLY A 34 9.94 -13.42 -0.17
C GLY A 34 10.81 -13.18 1.09
N GLY A 35 10.23 -12.73 2.20
CA GLY A 35 10.95 -12.41 3.44
C GLY A 35 11.65 -11.05 3.44
N GLY A 36 11.35 -10.19 2.47
CA GLY A 36 11.89 -8.83 2.34
C GLY A 36 11.15 -7.76 3.17
N VAL A 37 10.17 -8.14 3.99
CA VAL A 37 9.43 -7.25 4.88
C VAL A 37 9.44 -7.86 6.29
N LYS A 38 9.94 -7.13 7.27
CA LYS A 38 10.06 -7.62 8.66
C LYS A 38 9.74 -6.53 9.66
N LEU A 39 9.09 -6.90 10.77
CA LEU A 39 8.79 -6.04 11.90
C LEU A 39 10.00 -5.99 12.84
N ALA A 40 10.32 -4.79 13.34
CA ALA A 40 11.30 -4.54 14.39
C ALA A 40 10.63 -3.80 15.56
N LYS A 41 10.83 -4.31 16.78
CA LYS A 41 10.21 -3.80 18.00
C LYS A 41 11.15 -2.93 18.85
N ASN A 42 12.39 -2.79 18.42
CA ASN A 42 13.41 -1.94 19.01
C ASN A 42 14.52 -1.59 18.00
N LEU A 43 15.35 -0.60 18.32
CA LEU A 43 16.40 -0.13 17.41
C LEU A 43 17.50 -1.17 17.15
N GLY A 44 17.74 -2.10 18.06
CA GLY A 44 18.69 -3.20 17.86
C GLY A 44 18.19 -4.17 16.78
N GLU A 45 16.89 -4.47 16.79
CA GLU A 45 16.26 -5.26 15.73
C GLU A 45 16.24 -4.51 14.40
N VAL A 46 16.02 -3.18 14.37
CA VAL A 46 16.14 -2.38 13.14
C VAL A 46 17.53 -2.56 12.53
N GLU A 47 18.59 -2.50 13.33
CA GLU A 47 19.97 -2.68 12.84
C GLU A 47 20.19 -4.09 12.31
N SER A 48 19.86 -5.13 13.08
CA SER A 48 20.11 -6.53 12.69
C SER A 48 19.31 -6.93 11.46
N ILE A 49 18.00 -6.63 11.42
CA ILE A 49 17.14 -6.94 10.28
C ILE A 49 17.59 -6.18 9.02
N SER A 50 17.96 -4.90 9.15
CA SER A 50 18.47 -4.14 8.00
C SER A 50 19.78 -4.72 7.47
N LYS A 51 20.64 -5.24 8.34
CA LYS A 51 21.89 -5.90 7.96
C LYS A 51 21.64 -7.21 7.22
N ASP A 52 20.62 -7.98 7.63
CA ASP A 52 20.26 -9.25 7.01
C ASP A 52 19.59 -9.05 5.65
N ILE A 53 18.74 -8.02 5.51
CA ILE A 53 18.01 -7.73 4.28
C ILE A 53 18.91 -7.06 3.22
N ILE A 54 19.78 -6.13 3.60
CA ILE A 54 20.67 -5.45 2.67
C ILE A 54 21.72 -6.45 2.17
N GLY A 55 21.76 -6.65 0.87
CA GLY A 55 22.67 -7.59 0.19
C GLY A 55 22.07 -8.96 -0.10
N MET A 56 20.90 -9.30 0.48
CA MET A 56 20.23 -10.57 0.19
C MET A 56 19.76 -10.63 -1.27
N MET A 57 19.68 -11.83 -1.82
CA MET A 57 19.03 -12.12 -3.11
C MET A 57 17.56 -12.44 -2.84
N LEU A 58 16.70 -11.43 -2.98
CA LEU A 58 15.28 -11.56 -2.70
C LEU A 58 14.55 -12.19 -3.89
N LYS A 59 13.87 -13.31 -3.63
CA LYS A 59 13.03 -14.01 -4.59
C LYS A 59 11.57 -13.75 -4.28
N THR A 60 10.82 -13.35 -5.28
CA THR A 60 9.37 -13.12 -5.21
C THR A 60 8.69 -13.75 -6.44
N PRO A 61 7.37 -13.89 -6.46
CA PRO A 61 6.65 -14.36 -7.66
C PRO A 61 6.94 -13.52 -8.93
N GLN A 62 7.34 -12.26 -8.76
CA GLN A 62 7.62 -11.33 -9.84
C GLN A 62 9.12 -11.20 -10.20
N THR A 63 9.99 -11.98 -9.58
CA THR A 63 11.44 -12.00 -9.92
C THR A 63 11.80 -13.25 -10.72
N SER A 64 12.96 -13.21 -11.38
CA SER A 64 13.57 -14.42 -11.92
C SER A 64 13.92 -15.43 -10.81
N ALA A 65 14.21 -16.67 -11.19
CA ALA A 65 14.64 -17.72 -10.25
C ALA A 65 15.91 -17.35 -9.45
N GLU A 66 16.74 -16.46 -9.99
CA GLU A 66 17.93 -15.94 -9.31
C GLU A 66 17.60 -14.91 -8.23
N GLY A 67 16.42 -14.25 -8.33
CA GLY A 67 16.02 -13.16 -7.47
C GLY A 67 16.65 -11.83 -7.87
N LYS A 68 16.44 -10.82 -7.01
CA LYS A 68 17.04 -9.48 -7.13
C LYS A 68 17.80 -9.11 -5.87
N LYS A 69 19.01 -8.56 -6.04
CA LYS A 69 19.81 -8.09 -4.92
C LYS A 69 19.18 -6.86 -4.27
N VAL A 70 19.01 -6.91 -2.96
CA VAL A 70 18.51 -5.77 -2.18
C VAL A 70 19.67 -4.84 -1.87
N ASN A 71 19.59 -3.60 -2.38
CA ASN A 71 20.64 -2.59 -2.15
C ASN A 71 20.24 -1.58 -1.06
N GLN A 72 18.95 -1.45 -0.76
CA GLN A 72 18.42 -0.51 0.22
C GLN A 72 17.14 -1.02 0.86
N VAL A 73 16.82 -0.47 2.03
CA VAL A 73 15.57 -0.72 2.75
C VAL A 73 14.84 0.60 2.99
N LEU A 74 13.53 0.53 3.01
CA LEU A 74 12.65 1.57 3.53
C LEU A 74 12.34 1.22 4.99
N ILE A 75 12.44 2.22 5.87
CA ILE A 75 11.97 2.13 7.25
C ILE A 75 10.63 2.86 7.32
N ALA A 76 9.59 2.15 7.74
CA ALA A 76 8.26 2.69 7.93
C ALA A 76 7.81 2.43 9.38
N GLU A 77 6.88 3.24 9.88
CA GLU A 77 6.23 2.90 11.14
C GLU A 77 5.33 1.68 10.97
N ASP A 78 5.15 0.92 12.03
CA ASP A 78 4.16 -0.15 12.06
C ASP A 78 2.77 0.46 12.29
N VAL A 79 1.84 0.15 11.39
CA VAL A 79 0.46 0.64 11.43
C VAL A 79 -0.56 -0.45 11.77
N TYR A 80 -0.08 -1.67 12.09
CA TYR A 80 -0.90 -2.80 12.57
C TYR A 80 -0.91 -2.87 14.10
N TYR A 81 -1.16 -1.72 14.73
CA TYR A 81 -1.22 -1.65 16.19
C TYR A 81 -2.62 -2.03 16.71
N PRO A 82 -2.72 -2.61 17.94
CA PRO A 82 -4.00 -2.88 18.56
C PRO A 82 -4.78 -1.60 18.84
N GLY A 83 -6.10 -1.64 18.67
CA GLY A 83 -6.99 -0.51 18.91
C GLY A 83 -8.44 -0.95 19.06
N ASP A 84 -9.37 -0.01 18.83
CA ASP A 84 -10.80 -0.23 19.02
C ASP A 84 -11.42 -1.13 17.94
N THR A 85 -10.82 -1.17 16.74
CA THR A 85 -11.26 -2.02 15.63
C THR A 85 -10.11 -2.86 15.09
N GLU A 86 -10.42 -3.94 14.38
CA GLU A 86 -9.40 -4.72 13.67
C GLU A 86 -8.93 -3.94 12.42
N PRO A 87 -7.62 -3.95 12.12
CA PRO A 87 -7.10 -3.42 10.86
C PRO A 87 -7.67 -4.20 9.67
N GLU A 88 -8.02 -3.49 8.61
CA GLU A 88 -8.55 -4.07 7.39
C GLU A 88 -7.73 -3.63 6.18
N GLU A 89 -7.44 -4.57 5.27
CA GLU A 89 -6.67 -4.33 4.07
C GLU A 89 -7.58 -4.24 2.84
N TYR A 90 -7.32 -3.26 2.00
CA TYR A 90 -8.02 -3.04 0.73
C TYR A 90 -7.02 -2.96 -0.42
N TYR A 91 -7.49 -3.25 -1.62
CA TYR A 91 -6.77 -2.97 -2.85
C TYR A 91 -7.28 -1.69 -3.49
N MET A 92 -6.40 -0.86 -4.03
CA MET A 92 -6.79 0.30 -4.84
C MET A 92 -5.74 0.62 -5.89
N SER A 93 -6.19 0.87 -7.13
CA SER A 93 -5.34 1.37 -8.21
C SER A 93 -6.07 2.42 -9.04
N VAL A 94 -5.28 3.30 -9.66
CA VAL A 94 -5.75 4.25 -10.68
C VAL A 94 -5.00 3.96 -11.97
N LEU A 95 -5.73 3.77 -13.05
CA LEU A 95 -5.16 3.41 -14.35
C LEU A 95 -6.00 4.00 -15.50
N LEU A 96 -5.42 3.98 -16.70
CA LEU A 96 -6.13 4.34 -17.93
C LEU A 96 -6.90 3.13 -18.48
N ASN A 97 -8.21 3.24 -18.58
CA ASN A 97 -9.01 2.32 -19.38
C ASN A 97 -8.83 2.66 -20.87
N ARG A 98 -8.00 1.89 -21.56
CA ARG A 98 -7.67 2.12 -22.97
C ARG A 98 -8.87 1.89 -23.92
N GLY A 99 -9.87 1.12 -23.49
CA GLY A 99 -11.07 0.85 -24.26
C GLY A 99 -12.00 2.06 -24.34
N THR A 100 -12.10 2.83 -23.26
CA THR A 100 -12.98 4.01 -23.15
C THR A 100 -12.22 5.34 -23.21
N GLY A 101 -10.88 5.32 -23.10
CA GLY A 101 -10.07 6.53 -23.02
C GLY A 101 -10.25 7.32 -21.71
N LYS A 102 -10.84 6.70 -20.69
CA LYS A 102 -11.09 7.33 -19.39
C LYS A 102 -10.13 6.81 -18.33
N ASN A 103 -9.86 7.63 -17.32
CA ASN A 103 -9.24 7.14 -16.11
C ASN A 103 -10.22 6.23 -15.36
N MET A 104 -9.68 5.26 -14.63
CA MET A 104 -10.47 4.30 -13.86
C MET A 104 -9.82 4.05 -12.50
N ILE A 105 -10.61 4.09 -11.44
CA ILE A 105 -10.21 3.58 -10.13
C ILE A 105 -10.74 2.16 -10.03
N MET A 106 -9.85 1.20 -9.81
CA MET A 106 -10.17 -0.19 -9.50
C MET A 106 -9.90 -0.41 -8.01
N TYR A 107 -10.80 -1.06 -7.30
CA TYR A 107 -10.70 -1.28 -5.86
C TYR A 107 -11.39 -2.56 -5.43
N SER A 108 -10.92 -3.14 -4.32
CA SER A 108 -11.44 -4.39 -3.77
C SER A 108 -11.33 -4.39 -2.24
N THR A 109 -12.20 -5.16 -1.59
CA THR A 109 -12.10 -5.51 -0.18
C THR A 109 -11.00 -6.54 0.11
N GLU A 110 -10.44 -7.17 -0.94
CA GLU A 110 -9.37 -8.16 -0.85
C GLU A 110 -8.01 -7.47 -1.01
N GLY A 111 -7.51 -6.86 0.07
CA GLY A 111 -6.18 -6.26 0.12
C GLY A 111 -5.07 -7.26 0.47
N GLY A 112 -3.82 -6.89 0.22
CA GLY A 112 -2.65 -7.73 0.53
C GLY A 112 -2.49 -8.97 -0.37
N MET A 113 -3.43 -9.22 -1.28
CA MET A 113 -3.39 -10.30 -2.26
C MET A 113 -3.02 -9.80 -3.66
N ASP A 114 -2.60 -10.70 -4.53
CA ASP A 114 -2.40 -10.38 -5.94
C ASP A 114 -3.77 -10.19 -6.61
N ILE A 115 -4.01 -9.05 -7.25
CA ILE A 115 -5.32 -8.69 -7.81
C ILE A 115 -5.76 -9.67 -8.91
N GLU A 116 -4.83 -10.30 -9.61
CA GLU A 116 -5.09 -11.34 -10.60
C GLU A 116 -5.75 -12.56 -9.95
N THR A 117 -5.31 -12.95 -8.75
CA THR A 117 -5.93 -14.03 -7.96
C THR A 117 -7.35 -13.65 -7.56
N VAL A 118 -7.58 -12.41 -7.12
CA VAL A 118 -8.92 -11.91 -6.79
C VAL A 118 -9.83 -11.92 -8.02
N ALA A 119 -9.29 -11.54 -9.20
CA ALA A 119 -10.03 -11.56 -10.45
C ALA A 119 -10.44 -12.99 -10.88
N ASP A 120 -9.64 -13.98 -10.59
CA ASP A 120 -9.92 -15.37 -10.93
C ASP A 120 -10.88 -16.04 -9.92
N GLU A 121 -10.66 -15.81 -8.62
CA GLU A 121 -11.38 -16.51 -7.55
C GLU A 121 -12.66 -15.79 -7.10
N THR A 122 -12.60 -14.46 -6.98
CA THR A 122 -13.68 -13.62 -6.44
C THR A 122 -13.92 -12.34 -7.26
N PRO A 123 -14.16 -12.43 -8.58
CA PRO A 123 -14.25 -11.25 -9.46
C PRO A 123 -15.37 -10.27 -9.06
N HIS A 124 -16.38 -10.73 -8.34
CA HIS A 124 -17.48 -9.91 -7.84
C HIS A 124 -17.06 -8.93 -6.71
N LEU A 125 -15.88 -9.12 -6.12
CA LEU A 125 -15.28 -8.23 -5.12
C LEU A 125 -14.39 -7.15 -5.75
N ILE A 126 -14.22 -7.15 -7.07
CA ILE A 126 -13.51 -6.10 -7.80
C ILE A 126 -14.54 -5.09 -8.31
N PHE A 127 -14.39 -3.87 -7.86
CA PHE A 127 -15.20 -2.74 -8.27
C PHE A 127 -14.39 -1.79 -9.15
N THR A 128 -15.07 -1.11 -10.05
CA THR A 128 -14.48 -0.09 -10.91
C THR A 128 -15.31 1.17 -10.93
N GLU A 129 -14.63 2.32 -11.01
CA GLU A 129 -15.28 3.63 -11.18
C GLU A 129 -14.56 4.38 -12.29
N GLU A 130 -15.22 4.59 -13.43
CA GLU A 130 -14.69 5.38 -14.52
C GLU A 130 -14.81 6.87 -14.24
N ILE A 131 -13.75 7.61 -14.56
CA ILE A 131 -13.65 9.04 -14.33
C ILE A 131 -13.41 9.72 -15.67
N ASP A 132 -14.31 10.60 -16.04
CA ASP A 132 -14.15 11.42 -17.24
C ASP A 132 -12.99 12.43 -17.01
N PRO A 133 -11.96 12.44 -17.88
CA PRO A 133 -10.80 13.30 -17.69
C PRO A 133 -11.13 14.80 -17.78
N GLY A 134 -12.24 15.18 -18.44
CA GLY A 134 -12.67 16.57 -18.54
C GLY A 134 -13.33 17.10 -17.27
N THR A 135 -13.98 16.22 -16.48
CA THR A 135 -14.63 16.62 -15.22
C THR A 135 -13.81 16.24 -13.99
N GLY A 136 -12.92 15.25 -14.12
CA GLY A 136 -12.16 14.69 -13.00
C GLY A 136 -13.02 13.87 -12.05
N LEU A 137 -12.42 13.45 -10.94
CA LEU A 137 -13.11 12.69 -9.90
C LEU A 137 -14.16 13.54 -9.18
N LEU A 138 -15.38 13.05 -9.12
CA LEU A 138 -16.50 13.72 -8.47
C LEU A 138 -16.77 13.18 -7.05
N GLY A 139 -17.30 14.04 -6.18
CA GLY A 139 -17.53 13.69 -4.77
C GLY A 139 -18.44 12.49 -4.55
N PHE A 140 -19.43 12.26 -5.43
CA PHE A 140 -20.29 11.09 -5.31
C PHE A 140 -19.55 9.79 -5.64
N GLN A 141 -18.60 9.82 -6.59
CA GLN A 141 -17.77 8.66 -6.95
C GLN A 141 -16.86 8.26 -5.79
N ALA A 142 -16.17 9.22 -5.17
CA ALA A 142 -15.34 8.94 -4.00
C ALA A 142 -16.18 8.37 -2.82
N ARG A 143 -17.39 8.88 -2.60
CA ARG A 143 -18.30 8.32 -1.58
C ARG A 143 -18.80 6.92 -1.94
N LYS A 144 -19.09 6.65 -3.21
CA LYS A 144 -19.48 5.32 -3.71
C LYS A 144 -18.35 4.30 -3.46
N ILE A 145 -17.09 4.67 -3.71
CA ILE A 145 -15.93 3.83 -3.43
C ILE A 145 -15.88 3.48 -1.94
N ALA A 146 -15.93 4.48 -1.06
CA ALA A 146 -15.90 4.25 0.38
C ALA A 146 -17.09 3.40 0.88
N PHE A 147 -18.27 3.58 0.28
CA PHE A 147 -19.46 2.79 0.59
C PHE A 147 -19.31 1.33 0.16
N ASN A 148 -18.84 1.08 -1.06
CA ASN A 148 -18.64 -0.28 -1.59
C ASN A 148 -17.56 -1.06 -0.82
N LEU A 149 -16.59 -0.36 -0.22
CA LEU A 149 -15.60 -0.94 0.68
C LEU A 149 -16.17 -1.21 2.10
N GLY A 150 -17.47 -0.94 2.34
CA GLY A 150 -18.12 -1.21 3.63
C GLY A 150 -17.76 -0.21 4.73
N LEU A 151 -17.10 0.89 4.39
CA LEU A 151 -16.60 1.85 5.37
C LEU A 151 -17.72 2.75 5.93
N SER A 152 -17.57 3.15 7.19
CA SER A 152 -18.49 4.05 7.88
C SER A 152 -17.73 5.04 8.78
N GLY A 153 -18.44 5.99 9.38
CA GLY A 153 -17.90 6.88 10.40
C GLY A 153 -16.67 7.70 9.94
N LYS A 154 -15.59 7.58 10.68
CA LYS A 154 -14.31 8.27 10.44
C LYS A 154 -13.61 7.66 9.22
N ALA A 155 -13.49 6.33 9.15
CA ALA A 155 -12.85 5.62 8.04
C ALA A 155 -13.47 5.96 6.68
N PHE A 156 -14.80 6.10 6.61
CA PHE A 156 -15.49 6.56 5.40
C PHE A 156 -15.01 7.95 4.94
N LYS A 157 -14.90 8.89 5.87
CA LYS A 157 -14.47 10.26 5.55
C LYS A 157 -13.01 10.31 5.11
N GLU A 158 -12.16 9.54 5.78
CA GLU A 158 -10.74 9.45 5.43
C GLU A 158 -10.53 8.76 4.08
N MET A 159 -11.28 7.69 3.78
CA MET A 159 -11.23 7.05 2.46
C MET A 159 -11.65 8.03 1.34
N VAL A 160 -12.68 8.82 1.54
CA VAL A 160 -13.09 9.84 0.55
C VAL A 160 -11.95 10.84 0.29
N ARG A 161 -11.26 11.32 1.33
CA ARG A 161 -10.10 12.21 1.20
C ARG A 161 -8.94 11.52 0.50
N PHE A 162 -8.68 10.28 0.89
CA PHE A 162 -7.61 9.45 0.32
C PHE A 162 -7.80 9.24 -1.19
N VAL A 163 -9.00 8.88 -1.63
CA VAL A 163 -9.31 8.66 -3.04
C VAL A 163 -9.09 9.94 -3.87
N PHE A 164 -9.47 11.12 -3.36
CA PHE A 164 -9.15 12.39 -4.01
C PHE A 164 -7.66 12.65 -4.08
N ALA A 165 -6.92 12.41 -3.00
CA ALA A 165 -5.47 12.60 -2.97
C ALA A 165 -4.76 11.64 -3.93
N LEU A 166 -5.18 10.38 -3.98
CA LEU A 166 -4.65 9.38 -4.90
C LEU A 166 -4.88 9.76 -6.36
N TYR A 167 -6.11 10.15 -6.71
CA TYR A 167 -6.43 10.56 -8.08
C TYR A 167 -5.66 11.83 -8.48
N LYS A 168 -5.54 12.80 -7.57
CA LYS A 168 -4.74 14.01 -7.79
C LYS A 168 -3.27 13.64 -8.05
N ALA A 169 -2.68 12.79 -7.21
CA ALA A 169 -1.31 12.34 -7.36
C ALA A 169 -1.09 11.64 -8.72
N TYR A 170 -2.02 10.77 -9.13
CA TYR A 170 -1.99 10.10 -10.42
C TYR A 170 -1.93 11.09 -11.60
N VAL A 171 -2.82 12.08 -11.60
CA VAL A 171 -2.91 13.07 -12.67
C VAL A 171 -1.69 14.00 -12.68
N GLU A 172 -1.30 14.55 -11.52
CA GLU A 172 -0.19 15.51 -11.41
C GLU A 172 1.17 14.89 -11.70
N SER A 173 1.32 13.57 -11.52
CA SER A 173 2.55 12.84 -11.83
C SER A 173 2.60 12.31 -13.26
N ASP A 174 1.55 12.54 -14.06
CA ASP A 174 1.40 11.95 -15.42
C ASP A 174 1.65 10.42 -15.39
N ALA A 175 1.13 9.77 -14.36
CA ALA A 175 1.32 8.36 -14.16
C ALA A 175 0.39 7.54 -15.07
N SER A 176 0.84 6.39 -15.54
CA SER A 176 0.01 5.42 -16.29
C SER A 176 -0.69 4.41 -15.38
N LEU A 177 -0.15 4.22 -14.18
CA LEU A 177 -0.67 3.35 -13.13
C LEU A 177 -0.17 3.85 -11.77
N PHE A 178 -1.10 4.01 -10.83
CA PHE A 178 -0.82 4.03 -9.39
C PHE A 178 -1.50 2.83 -8.75
N GLU A 179 -0.75 2.05 -8.00
CA GLU A 179 -1.27 0.89 -7.29
C GLU A 179 -0.85 0.95 -5.82
N ILE A 180 -1.80 0.74 -4.94
CA ILE A 180 -1.57 0.62 -3.49
C ILE A 180 -2.17 -0.70 -3.03
N ASN A 181 -1.31 -1.59 -2.58
CA ASN A 181 -1.69 -2.92 -2.11
C ASN A 181 -0.79 -3.33 -0.93
N PRO A 182 -1.34 -3.27 0.29
CA PRO A 182 -2.68 -2.83 0.64
C PRO A 182 -2.81 -1.32 0.90
N VAL A 183 -4.04 -0.81 0.81
CA VAL A 183 -4.52 0.35 1.55
C VAL A 183 -5.01 -0.18 2.88
N LEU A 184 -4.55 0.38 3.99
CA LEU A 184 -4.89 -0.09 5.33
C LEU A 184 -5.87 0.85 6.01
N LYS A 185 -6.96 0.30 6.52
CA LYS A 185 -7.73 0.92 7.60
C LYS A 185 -7.10 0.48 8.92
N THR A 186 -6.60 1.41 9.70
CA THR A 186 -5.97 1.13 10.99
C THR A 186 -7.02 0.85 12.07
N SER A 187 -6.57 0.36 13.23
CA SER A 187 -7.44 0.05 14.38
C SER A 187 -8.13 1.26 15.02
N ASP A 188 -7.76 2.48 14.65
CA ASP A 188 -8.38 3.75 15.06
C ASP A 188 -9.17 4.45 13.94
N ASP A 189 -9.53 3.68 12.90
CA ASP A 189 -10.29 4.12 11.73
C ASP A 189 -9.61 5.22 10.89
N MET A 190 -8.27 5.15 10.76
CA MET A 190 -7.47 6.01 9.88
C MET A 190 -7.05 5.30 8.61
#